data_d80027705f02cbea95d82028d3253a97
#
_entry.id   d80027705f02cbea95d82028d3253a97
#
_cell.length_a   1.000
_cell.length_b   1.000
_cell.length_c   1.000
_cell.angle_alpha   90.00
_cell.angle_beta   90.00
_cell.angle_gamma   90.00
#
_symmetry.space_group_name_H-M   'P 1'
#
loop_
_entity.id
_entity.type
_entity.pdbx_description
1 polymer ?
#
loop_
_entity_poly.entity_id
_entity_poly.type
_entity_poly.pdbx_seq_one_letter_code
_entity_poly.pdbx_strand_id
1 'polypeptide(L)'
;MAIKTYKKGTEVQLSTNFKSTEFDCHGSGCCSNTLIDEKLVNYLQKIRNHFGKAVNINSGYRCKTHNTNIGGASKSNHMDGEAADIYINSIKPIEVAQYAESIGILGIGVYSWGIHIDTRTTKYFWYDGGASNVATFGNPSIKEEAPKIDTSKVENKVADPKVMWNYFKSKGLND
;
A
#
# COMPACT_ATOMS: atom_id res chain seq x y z
N MET A 1 -13.81 -9.77 -10.54
CA MET A 1 -13.81 -9.93 -9.07
C MET A 1 -14.60 -8.76 -8.51
N ALA A 2 -15.15 -8.89 -7.32
CA ALA A 2 -16.13 -7.93 -6.80
C ALA A 2 -15.58 -7.20 -5.58
N ILE A 3 -15.95 -5.93 -5.44
CA ILE A 3 -15.77 -5.18 -4.20
C ILE A 3 -16.86 -5.64 -3.23
N LYS A 4 -16.45 -6.08 -2.05
CA LYS A 4 -17.36 -6.50 -0.98
C LYS A 4 -17.36 -5.49 0.16
N THR A 5 -18.52 -5.39 0.81
CA THR A 5 -18.72 -4.50 1.96
C THR A 5 -18.75 -5.33 3.23
N TYR A 6 -17.96 -4.94 4.21
CA TYR A 6 -17.89 -5.53 5.54
C TYR A 6 -18.25 -4.51 6.59
N LYS A 7 -18.84 -4.93 7.68
CA LYS A 7 -19.06 -4.05 8.84
C LYS A 7 -17.72 -3.80 9.51
N LYS A 8 -17.32 -2.53 9.64
CA LYS A 8 -16.09 -2.13 10.32
C LYS A 8 -16.00 -2.70 11.72
N GLY A 9 -14.85 -3.22 12.10
CA GLY A 9 -14.60 -3.87 13.38
C GLY A 9 -15.15 -5.30 13.50
N THR A 10 -15.79 -5.83 12.44
CA THR A 10 -16.24 -7.23 12.43
C THR A 10 -15.24 -8.07 11.65
N GLU A 11 -14.60 -9.03 12.34
CA GLU A 11 -13.61 -9.90 11.73
C GLU A 11 -14.25 -10.97 10.84
N VAL A 12 -13.89 -10.98 9.57
CA VAL A 12 -14.26 -12.02 8.59
C VAL A 12 -12.98 -12.50 7.91
N GLN A 13 -12.78 -13.81 7.82
CA GLN A 13 -11.65 -14.40 7.10
C GLN A 13 -11.83 -14.18 5.59
N LEU A 14 -10.86 -13.51 4.94
CA LEU A 14 -10.88 -13.19 3.52
C LEU A 14 -10.03 -14.17 2.69
N SER A 15 -8.92 -14.60 3.25
CA SER A 15 -8.01 -15.60 2.68
C SER A 15 -7.26 -16.30 3.80
N THR A 16 -6.34 -17.20 3.49
CA THR A 16 -5.58 -17.94 4.51
C THR A 16 -4.91 -17.04 5.55
N ASN A 17 -4.44 -15.86 5.16
CA ASN A 17 -3.65 -14.99 6.03
C ASN A 17 -4.25 -13.60 6.27
N PHE A 18 -5.38 -13.25 5.65
CA PHE A 18 -5.94 -11.91 5.74
C PHE A 18 -7.38 -11.90 6.25
N LYS A 19 -7.68 -10.93 7.10
CA LYS A 19 -8.99 -10.68 7.70
C LYS A 19 -9.50 -9.30 7.33
N SER A 20 -10.81 -9.11 7.31
CA SER A 20 -11.45 -7.84 6.94
C SER A 20 -11.03 -6.67 7.82
N THR A 21 -10.80 -6.89 9.10
CA THR A 21 -10.42 -5.86 10.07
C THR A 21 -9.05 -5.24 9.80
N GLU A 22 -8.16 -5.94 9.08
CA GLU A 22 -6.86 -5.40 8.67
C GLU A 22 -6.97 -4.27 7.64
N PHE A 23 -8.11 -4.22 6.93
CA PHE A 23 -8.40 -3.21 5.91
C PHE A 23 -9.23 -2.04 6.46
N ASP A 24 -9.60 -2.06 7.72
CA ASP A 24 -10.50 -1.06 8.30
C ASP A 24 -9.93 0.36 8.19
N CYS A 25 -10.82 1.30 7.86
CA CYS A 25 -10.48 2.71 7.84
C CYS A 25 -10.05 3.17 9.23
N HIS A 26 -8.88 3.79 9.36
CA HIS A 26 -8.31 4.26 10.62
C HIS A 26 -8.97 5.53 11.19
N GLY A 27 -9.85 6.19 10.42
CA GLY A 27 -10.58 7.35 10.90
C GLY A 27 -11.53 6.99 12.05
N SER A 28 -11.48 7.73 13.16
CA SER A 28 -12.34 7.51 14.30
C SER A 28 -13.78 7.94 13.97
N GLY A 29 -14.75 7.03 14.09
CA GLY A 29 -16.17 7.31 13.91
C GLY A 29 -16.59 7.81 12.51
N CYS A 30 -15.68 7.78 11.52
CA CYS A 30 -15.92 8.39 10.22
C CYS A 30 -16.73 7.50 9.25
N CYS A 31 -16.82 6.21 9.50
CA CYS A 31 -17.57 5.24 8.71
C CYS A 31 -17.88 3.98 9.51
N SER A 32 -18.91 3.25 9.08
CA SER A 32 -19.36 2.00 9.69
C SER A 32 -19.04 0.76 8.85
N ASN A 33 -18.57 0.94 7.63
CA ASN A 33 -18.27 -0.12 6.70
C ASN A 33 -16.86 0.01 6.13
N THR A 34 -16.31 -1.13 5.71
CA THR A 34 -15.04 -1.28 4.99
C THR A 34 -15.32 -1.91 3.65
N LEU A 35 -14.82 -1.29 2.56
CA LEU A 35 -14.85 -1.84 1.22
C LEU A 35 -13.55 -2.58 0.94
N ILE A 36 -13.63 -3.76 0.30
CA ILE A 36 -12.45 -4.58 -0.01
C ILE A 36 -12.66 -5.27 -1.37
N ASP A 37 -11.73 -5.03 -2.30
CA ASP A 37 -11.68 -5.76 -3.56
C ASP A 37 -11.07 -7.16 -3.34
N GLU A 38 -11.77 -8.19 -3.76
CA GLU A 38 -11.27 -9.58 -3.71
C GLU A 38 -9.97 -9.77 -4.51
N LYS A 39 -9.76 -8.99 -5.58
CA LYS A 39 -8.54 -9.01 -6.38
C LYS A 39 -7.35 -8.53 -5.55
N LEU A 40 -7.54 -7.47 -4.76
CA LEU A 40 -6.52 -6.95 -3.85
C LEU A 40 -6.11 -8.02 -2.83
N VAL A 41 -7.08 -8.68 -2.19
CA VAL A 41 -6.81 -9.77 -1.23
C VAL A 41 -6.01 -10.91 -1.88
N ASN A 42 -6.36 -11.28 -3.12
CA ASN A 42 -5.63 -12.32 -3.85
C ASN A 42 -4.19 -11.90 -4.16
N TYR A 43 -3.94 -10.64 -4.51
CA TYR A 43 -2.59 -10.12 -4.69
C TYR A 43 -1.78 -10.16 -3.38
N LEU A 44 -2.36 -9.70 -2.29
CA LEU A 44 -1.73 -9.74 -0.97
C LEU A 44 -1.41 -11.17 -0.53
N GLN A 45 -2.31 -12.13 -0.78
CA GLN A 45 -2.07 -13.54 -0.46
C GLN A 45 -0.92 -14.13 -1.30
N LYS A 46 -0.80 -13.77 -2.58
CA LYS A 46 0.34 -14.17 -3.41
C LYS A 46 1.66 -13.61 -2.89
N ILE A 47 1.69 -12.33 -2.52
CA ILE A 47 2.86 -11.67 -1.91
C ILE A 47 3.23 -12.38 -0.60
N ARG A 48 2.25 -12.66 0.26
CA ARG A 48 2.43 -13.37 1.53
C ARG A 48 3.05 -14.75 1.33
N ASN A 49 2.57 -15.50 0.34
CA ASN A 49 3.05 -16.85 0.03
C ASN A 49 4.49 -16.83 -0.51
N HIS A 50 4.80 -15.86 -1.39
CA HIS A 50 6.13 -15.74 -2.00
C HIS A 50 7.21 -15.45 -0.96
N PHE A 51 7.00 -14.46 -0.12
CA PHE A 51 8.01 -14.07 0.88
C PHE A 51 8.01 -14.95 2.13
N GLY A 52 6.96 -15.74 2.37
CA GLY A 52 6.84 -16.59 3.56
C GLY A 52 6.76 -15.79 4.88
N LYS A 53 6.59 -14.46 4.82
CA LYS A 53 6.60 -13.55 5.97
C LYS A 53 5.28 -12.79 6.08
N ALA A 54 4.95 -12.28 7.27
CA ALA A 54 3.78 -11.45 7.46
C ALA A 54 3.82 -10.22 6.54
N VAL A 55 2.74 -9.99 5.79
CA VAL A 55 2.46 -8.77 5.06
C VAL A 55 1.60 -7.92 5.96
N ASN A 56 2.12 -6.78 6.39
CA ASN A 56 1.40 -5.88 7.29
C ASN A 56 0.71 -4.81 6.45
N ILE A 57 -0.59 -4.62 6.66
CA ILE A 57 -1.37 -3.59 6.01
C ILE A 57 -1.31 -2.32 6.88
N ASN A 58 -0.58 -1.32 6.40
CA ASN A 58 -0.47 -0.02 7.08
C ASN A 58 -1.70 0.85 6.81
N SER A 59 -2.30 0.74 5.63
CA SER A 59 -3.54 1.41 5.26
C SER A 59 -4.28 0.57 4.22
N GLY A 60 -5.51 0.20 4.50
CA GLY A 60 -6.42 -0.43 3.56
C GLY A 60 -7.47 0.57 3.08
N TYR A 61 -8.76 0.30 3.34
CA TYR A 61 -9.85 1.18 2.99
C TYR A 61 -9.76 2.53 3.73
N ARG A 62 -10.05 3.61 3.02
CA ARG A 62 -10.20 4.96 3.58
C ARG A 62 -11.57 5.52 3.17
N CYS A 63 -12.44 5.82 4.12
CA CYS A 63 -13.66 6.54 3.78
C CYS A 63 -13.33 7.98 3.32
N LYS A 64 -14.22 8.60 2.56
CA LYS A 64 -14.01 9.94 2.01
C LYS A 64 -13.60 10.97 3.07
N THR A 65 -14.28 10.96 4.23
CA THR A 65 -13.97 11.88 5.34
C THR A 65 -12.54 11.67 5.85
N HIS A 66 -12.15 10.42 6.12
CA HIS A 66 -10.80 10.12 6.56
C HIS A 66 -9.76 10.53 5.49
N ASN A 67 -9.97 10.13 4.24
CA ASN A 67 -9.08 10.48 3.13
C ASN A 67 -8.87 11.99 3.00
N THR A 68 -9.95 12.79 3.09
CA THR A 68 -9.87 14.25 3.06
C THR A 68 -9.09 14.81 4.26
N ASN A 69 -9.36 14.30 5.47
CA ASN A 69 -8.71 14.79 6.70
C ASN A 69 -7.20 14.55 6.71
N ILE A 70 -6.76 13.52 6.02
CA ILE A 70 -5.34 13.18 5.92
C ILE A 70 -4.68 13.77 4.67
N GLY A 71 -5.42 14.51 3.83
CA GLY A 71 -4.92 15.11 2.61
C GLY A 71 -4.68 14.13 1.48
N GLY A 72 -5.38 12.98 1.47
CA GLY A 72 -5.29 11.99 0.40
C GLY A 72 -5.86 12.49 -0.92
N ALA A 73 -5.42 11.90 -2.04
CA ALA A 73 -5.88 12.25 -3.37
C ALA A 73 -7.42 12.15 -3.50
N SER A 74 -8.01 13.08 -4.24
CA SER A 74 -9.47 13.14 -4.41
C SER A 74 -10.08 11.94 -5.14
N LYS A 75 -9.25 11.18 -5.84
CA LYS A 75 -9.60 9.94 -6.58
C LYS A 75 -8.71 8.78 -6.12
N SER A 76 -8.53 8.65 -4.81
CA SER A 76 -7.69 7.58 -4.23
C SER A 76 -8.39 6.23 -4.31
N ASN A 77 -7.70 5.21 -4.83
CA ASN A 77 -8.20 3.82 -4.89
C ASN A 77 -8.44 3.20 -3.50
N HIS A 78 -7.86 3.79 -2.45
CA HIS A 78 -8.20 3.42 -1.07
C HIS A 78 -9.67 3.69 -0.73
N MET A 79 -10.30 4.72 -1.33
CA MET A 79 -11.70 5.04 -1.07
C MET A 79 -12.67 4.03 -1.72
N ASP A 80 -12.20 3.32 -2.72
CA ASP A 80 -12.98 2.31 -3.42
C ASP A 80 -12.68 0.89 -2.90
N GLY A 81 -11.77 0.75 -1.90
CA GLY A 81 -11.36 -0.54 -1.36
C GLY A 81 -10.42 -1.32 -2.28
N GLU A 82 -9.85 -0.65 -3.27
CA GLU A 82 -9.02 -1.21 -4.33
C GLU A 82 -7.52 -1.10 -4.06
N ALA A 83 -7.09 -0.51 -2.94
CA ALA A 83 -5.69 -0.25 -2.63
C ALA A 83 -5.29 -0.65 -1.21
N ALA A 84 -4.01 -0.96 -1.05
CA ALA A 84 -3.37 -1.15 0.25
C ALA A 84 -1.93 -0.62 0.24
N ASP A 85 -1.56 0.06 1.32
CA ASP A 85 -0.18 0.39 1.65
C ASP A 85 0.34 -0.70 2.59
N ILE A 86 1.42 -1.38 2.20
CA ILE A 86 1.90 -2.58 2.89
C ILE A 86 3.40 -2.52 3.15
N TYR A 87 3.84 -3.28 4.15
CA TYR A 87 5.25 -3.56 4.37
C TYR A 87 5.48 -5.00 4.85
N ILE A 88 6.70 -5.49 4.65
CA ILE A 88 7.16 -6.80 5.11
C ILE A 88 8.46 -6.59 5.90
N ASN A 89 8.47 -6.99 7.17
CA ASN A 89 9.65 -6.84 8.00
C ASN A 89 10.86 -7.58 7.39
N SER A 90 11.99 -6.90 7.34
CA SER A 90 13.26 -7.41 6.81
C SER A 90 13.24 -7.78 5.31
N ILE A 91 12.32 -7.21 4.53
CA ILE A 91 12.32 -7.22 3.06
C ILE A 91 12.32 -5.78 2.57
N LYS A 92 13.20 -5.48 1.61
CA LYS A 92 13.26 -4.13 1.04
C LYS A 92 12.00 -3.85 0.21
N PRO A 93 11.43 -2.64 0.31
CA PRO A 93 10.23 -2.28 -0.47
C PRO A 93 10.38 -2.54 -1.97
N ILE A 94 11.55 -2.26 -2.54
CA ILE A 94 11.81 -2.51 -3.96
C ILE A 94 11.69 -3.99 -4.35
N GLU A 95 12.11 -4.92 -3.47
CA GLU A 95 11.99 -6.36 -3.72
C GLU A 95 10.51 -6.77 -3.75
N VAL A 96 9.70 -6.19 -2.85
CA VAL A 96 8.25 -6.43 -2.82
C VAL A 96 7.60 -5.86 -4.08
N ALA A 97 7.99 -4.66 -4.52
CA ALA A 97 7.48 -4.03 -5.74
C ALA A 97 7.83 -4.82 -7.00
N GLN A 98 9.05 -5.33 -7.11
CA GLN A 98 9.49 -6.18 -8.23
C GLN A 98 8.65 -7.46 -8.32
N TYR A 99 8.40 -8.10 -7.18
CA TYR A 99 7.51 -9.27 -7.17
C TYR A 99 6.07 -8.89 -7.51
N ALA A 100 5.55 -7.79 -6.95
CA ALA A 100 4.21 -7.28 -7.25
C ALA A 100 4.02 -7.01 -8.76
N GLU A 101 5.03 -6.38 -9.41
CA GLU A 101 5.05 -6.20 -10.86
C GLU A 101 5.03 -7.54 -11.61
N SER A 102 5.83 -8.52 -11.18
CA SER A 102 5.95 -9.83 -11.85
C SER A 102 4.65 -10.64 -11.83
N ILE A 103 3.77 -10.40 -10.86
CA ILE A 103 2.45 -11.05 -10.76
C ILE A 103 1.32 -10.24 -11.39
N GLY A 104 1.65 -9.16 -12.12
CA GLY A 104 0.73 -8.38 -12.94
C GLY A 104 -0.05 -7.30 -12.19
N ILE A 105 0.45 -6.80 -11.05
CA ILE A 105 -0.10 -5.60 -10.41
C ILE A 105 0.31 -4.39 -11.24
N LEU A 106 -0.65 -3.52 -11.57
CA LEU A 106 -0.45 -2.38 -12.47
C LEU A 106 -0.40 -1.03 -11.74
N GLY A 107 -0.82 -0.96 -10.49
CA GLY A 107 -0.65 0.22 -9.63
C GLY A 107 0.33 -0.10 -8.52
N ILE A 108 1.54 0.48 -8.55
CA ILE A 108 2.58 0.22 -7.55
C ILE A 108 3.33 1.52 -7.24
N GLY A 109 3.37 1.88 -5.95
CA GLY A 109 4.22 2.95 -5.43
C GLY A 109 5.27 2.38 -4.49
N VAL A 110 6.50 2.87 -4.56
CA VAL A 110 7.58 2.45 -3.66
C VAL A 110 7.91 3.58 -2.72
N TYR A 111 7.80 3.31 -1.42
CA TYR A 111 8.13 4.21 -0.33
C TYR A 111 9.40 3.74 0.38
N SER A 112 9.99 4.58 1.20
CA SER A 112 11.16 4.21 2.01
C SER A 112 10.88 3.08 3.01
N TRP A 113 9.63 2.86 3.39
CA TRP A 113 9.17 1.93 4.42
C TRP A 113 8.33 0.76 3.91
N GLY A 114 7.78 0.84 2.71
CA GLY A 114 6.85 -0.16 2.16
C GLY A 114 6.45 0.16 0.73
N ILE A 115 5.35 -0.41 0.30
CA ILE A 115 4.80 -0.17 -1.03
C ILE A 115 3.30 0.09 -0.98
N HIS A 116 2.81 0.89 -1.92
CA HIS A 116 1.42 0.93 -2.33
C HIS A 116 1.17 -0.12 -3.41
N ILE A 117 0.05 -0.81 -3.34
CA ILE A 117 -0.48 -1.62 -4.44
C ILE A 117 -1.95 -1.33 -4.64
N ASP A 118 -2.41 -1.38 -5.90
CA ASP A 118 -3.84 -1.29 -6.20
C ASP A 118 -4.27 -2.17 -7.40
N THR A 119 -5.58 -2.26 -7.61
CA THR A 119 -6.18 -3.14 -8.60
C THR A 119 -6.54 -2.46 -9.91
N ARG A 120 -6.01 -1.25 -10.17
CA ARG A 120 -6.23 -0.52 -11.42
C ARG A 120 -5.91 -1.36 -12.66
N THR A 121 -6.50 -0.96 -13.78
CA THR A 121 -6.31 -1.65 -15.06
C THR A 121 -5.30 -0.98 -15.98
N THR A 122 -4.86 0.24 -15.64
CA THR A 122 -3.83 0.98 -16.39
C THR A 122 -2.57 1.06 -15.55
N LYS A 123 -1.44 0.73 -16.14
CA LYS A 123 -0.15 0.73 -15.45
C LYS A 123 0.22 2.13 -14.99
N TYR A 124 0.60 2.23 -13.70
CA TYR A 124 1.16 3.44 -13.09
C TYR A 124 2.09 3.06 -11.94
N PHE A 125 3.38 3.30 -12.12
CA PHE A 125 4.45 3.01 -11.17
C PHE A 125 5.15 4.29 -10.75
N TRP A 126 5.47 4.43 -9.46
CA TRP A 126 6.14 5.62 -8.94
C TRP A 126 7.03 5.33 -7.74
N TYR A 127 7.94 6.25 -7.46
CA TYR A 127 8.73 6.30 -6.24
C TYR A 127 8.32 7.52 -5.41
N ASP A 128 8.23 7.36 -4.10
CA ASP A 128 7.99 8.44 -3.16
C ASP A 128 9.11 9.50 -3.26
N GLY A 129 8.72 10.76 -3.51
CA GLY A 129 9.66 11.87 -3.70
C GLY A 129 10.50 11.83 -4.98
N GLY A 130 10.22 10.93 -5.90
CA GLY A 130 10.98 10.71 -7.12
C GLY A 130 10.14 10.66 -8.40
N ALA A 131 10.62 9.91 -9.39
CA ALA A 131 9.97 9.79 -10.68
C ALA A 131 8.60 9.09 -10.57
N SER A 132 7.61 9.66 -11.23
CA SER A 132 6.31 9.04 -11.46
C SER A 132 6.25 8.39 -12.83
N ASN A 133 5.37 7.40 -12.97
CA ASN A 133 5.14 6.66 -14.21
C ASN A 133 6.39 5.97 -14.77
N VAL A 134 7.17 5.34 -13.89
CA VAL A 134 8.35 4.55 -14.30
C VAL A 134 7.93 3.31 -15.09
N ALA A 135 8.80 2.88 -16.03
CA ALA A 135 8.48 1.77 -16.92
C ALA A 135 8.46 0.42 -16.21
N THR A 136 9.33 0.21 -15.22
CA THR A 136 9.46 -1.04 -14.44
C THR A 136 10.27 -0.81 -13.16
N PHE A 137 10.08 -1.64 -12.15
CA PHE A 137 10.90 -1.66 -10.93
C PHE A 137 12.08 -2.62 -11.00
N GLY A 138 12.16 -3.41 -12.01
CA GLY A 138 13.27 -4.31 -12.07
C GLY A 138 13.29 -5.33 -13.18
N ASN A 139 14.24 -5.10 -14.01
CA ASN A 139 15.13 -6.20 -14.34
C ASN A 139 16.47 -5.86 -13.68
N PRO A 140 17.06 -6.67 -12.79
CA PRO A 140 18.36 -6.39 -12.17
C PRO A 140 19.50 -6.27 -13.20
N SER A 141 19.24 -6.50 -14.49
CA SER A 141 20.17 -6.31 -15.59
C SER A 141 20.19 -4.90 -16.16
N ILE A 142 19.26 -4.03 -15.80
CA ILE A 142 19.30 -2.61 -16.14
C ILE A 142 19.72 -1.85 -14.89
N LYS A 143 21.02 -1.53 -14.81
CA LYS A 143 21.55 -0.57 -13.84
C LYS A 143 21.09 0.84 -14.19
N GLU A 144 19.79 1.14 -14.11
CA GLU A 144 19.36 2.48 -13.80
C GLU A 144 19.59 2.67 -12.31
N GLU A 145 20.49 3.55 -11.95
CA GLU A 145 20.67 3.95 -10.54
C GLU A 145 19.30 4.45 -10.05
N ALA A 146 18.62 3.62 -9.23
CA ALA A 146 17.52 4.13 -8.44
C ALA A 146 18.00 5.38 -7.71
N PRO A 147 17.23 6.46 -7.66
CA PRO A 147 17.64 7.66 -6.94
C PRO A 147 18.11 7.23 -5.55
N LYS A 148 19.36 7.57 -5.20
CA LYS A 148 19.97 7.21 -3.91
C LYS A 148 19.10 7.81 -2.83
N ILE A 149 18.22 7.00 -2.25
CA ILE A 149 17.51 7.37 -1.03
C ILE A 149 18.62 7.44 0.03
N ASP A 150 18.89 8.64 0.50
CA ASP A 150 19.85 8.87 1.57
C ASP A 150 19.31 8.22 2.85
N THR A 151 19.66 6.95 3.04
CA THR A 151 19.27 6.18 4.22
C THR A 151 19.99 6.62 5.49
N SER A 152 20.95 7.53 5.41
CA SER A 152 21.68 8.04 6.58
C SER A 152 20.83 8.94 7.49
N LYS A 153 19.64 9.34 7.02
CA LYS A 153 18.69 10.18 7.78
C LYS A 153 17.48 9.40 8.34
N VAL A 154 17.44 8.10 8.12
CA VAL A 154 16.38 7.25 8.68
C VAL A 154 16.92 6.57 9.93
N GLU A 155 16.79 7.25 11.07
CA GLU A 155 16.95 6.59 12.36
C GLU A 155 15.95 5.43 12.43
N ASN A 156 16.43 4.25 12.86
CA ASN A 156 15.68 3.01 13.09
C ASN A 156 14.62 3.18 14.21
N LYS A 157 13.67 4.08 14.03
CA LYS A 157 12.47 4.10 14.86
C LYS A 157 11.44 3.18 14.20
N VAL A 158 11.03 2.16 14.95
CA VAL A 158 9.83 1.36 14.65
C VAL A 158 8.75 2.35 14.23
N ALA A 159 8.28 2.23 13.00
CA ALA A 159 7.43 3.23 12.38
C ALA A 159 6.10 3.35 13.13
N ASP A 160 6.00 4.35 13.99
CA ASP A 160 4.69 4.79 14.49
C ASP A 160 3.88 5.33 13.29
N PRO A 161 2.71 4.77 13.01
CA PRO A 161 1.85 5.22 11.90
C PRO A 161 1.59 6.73 11.91
N LYS A 162 1.52 7.36 13.09
CA LYS A 162 1.36 8.82 13.23
C LYS A 162 2.59 9.60 12.78
N VAL A 163 3.79 9.10 13.05
CA VAL A 163 5.04 9.78 12.68
C VAL A 163 5.24 9.71 11.17
N MET A 164 4.97 8.56 10.58
CA MET A 164 5.03 8.37 9.13
C MET A 164 3.98 9.21 8.41
N TRP A 165 2.79 9.26 8.95
CA TRP A 165 1.72 10.07 8.40
C TRP A 165 2.04 11.58 8.38
N ASN A 166 2.61 12.11 9.47
CA ASN A 166 3.05 13.51 9.55
C ASN A 166 4.19 13.82 8.58
N TYR A 167 5.06 12.86 8.31
CA TYR A 167 6.11 12.99 7.31
C TYR A 167 5.51 13.19 5.89
N PHE A 168 4.54 12.38 5.49
CA PHE A 168 3.88 12.51 4.19
C PHE A 168 3.12 13.84 4.06
N LYS A 169 2.40 14.25 5.09
CA LYS A 169 1.70 15.52 5.11
C LYS A 169 2.65 16.72 4.94
N SER A 170 3.84 16.66 5.55
CA SER A 170 4.83 17.75 5.46
C SER A 170 5.49 17.86 4.09
N LYS A 171 5.44 16.80 3.27
CA LYS A 171 6.05 16.73 1.94
C LYS A 171 5.05 16.94 0.80
N GLY A 172 3.76 17.10 1.09
CA GLY A 172 2.72 17.21 0.06
C GLY A 172 2.56 15.92 -0.77
N LEU A 173 3.07 14.80 -0.28
CA LEU A 173 3.11 13.52 -0.95
C LEU A 173 1.98 12.65 -0.41
N ASN A 174 0.76 13.01 -0.77
CA ASN A 174 -0.42 12.20 -0.48
C ASN A 174 -0.88 11.60 -1.80
N ASP A 175 -1.19 10.29 -1.79
CA ASP A 175 -1.75 9.60 -2.98
C ASP A 175 -2.92 10.34 -3.59
#